data_98d00b93f458f59bea04f5fef905b3f5
#
_entry.id   98d00b93f458f59bea04f5fef905b3f5
#
_cell.length_a   1.000
_cell.length_b   1.000
_cell.length_c   1.000
_cell.angle_alpha   90.00
_cell.angle_beta   90.00
_cell.angle_gamma   90.00
#
_symmetry.space_group_name_H-M   'P 1'
#
loop_
_entity.id
_entity.type
_entity.pdbx_description
1 polymer ?
#
loop_
_entity_poly.entity_id
_entity_poly.type
_entity_poly.pdbx_seq_one_letter_code
_entity_poly.pdbx_strand_id
1 'polypeptide(L)'
;MDSVSINTKYRVLRADVGSLQKGTIRREILEHLLDRCSITSLEALGVYGTQRVAARIMELRSMGVEITSDRRSDSMGKRYVKYLLRPGQVRRIRTLLKRLDS
;
A
#
# COMPACT_ATOMS: atom_id res chain seq x y z
N MET A 1 -11.91 14.77 21.19
CA MET A 1 -10.95 13.89 20.65
C MET A 1 -10.47 14.20 19.28
N ASP A 2 -10.19 15.42 19.15
CA ASP A 2 -9.63 15.89 17.90
C ASP A 2 -8.31 15.24 17.59
N SER A 3 -7.62 14.82 18.65
CA SER A 3 -6.35 14.13 18.45
C SER A 3 -6.52 12.86 17.64
N VAL A 4 -7.70 12.25 17.68
CA VAL A 4 -7.96 11.05 16.91
C VAL A 4 -7.95 11.36 15.42
N SER A 5 -8.66 12.42 15.02
CA SER A 5 -8.70 12.83 13.62
C SER A 5 -7.32 13.25 13.12
N ILE A 6 -6.63 14.02 13.94
CA ILE A 6 -5.28 14.46 13.58
C ILE A 6 -4.37 13.26 13.43
N ASN A 7 -4.46 12.33 14.35
CA ASN A 7 -3.61 11.16 14.35
C ASN A 7 -3.89 10.22 13.20
N THR A 8 -5.06 10.31 12.59
CA THR A 8 -5.38 9.45 11.47
C THR A 8 -4.34 9.56 10.36
N LYS A 9 -3.87 10.77 10.09
CA LYS A 9 -2.84 10.98 9.09
C LYS A 9 -1.51 10.38 9.48
N TYR A 10 -1.23 10.30 10.77
CA TYR A 10 0.06 9.86 11.28
C TYR A 10 0.01 8.48 11.89
N ARG A 11 -1.14 7.83 11.81
CA ARG A 11 -1.27 6.47 12.36
C ARG A 11 -0.57 5.44 11.50
N VAL A 12 -0.31 5.80 10.25
CA VAL A 12 0.40 4.87 9.38
C VAL A 12 1.71 4.49 10.03
N LEU A 13 1.95 3.21 10.12
CA LEU A 13 3.17 2.63 10.67
C LEU A 13 3.34 2.82 12.18
N ARG A 14 2.34 3.32 12.90
CA ARG A 14 2.46 3.47 14.34
C ARG A 14 2.17 2.19 15.09
N ALA A 15 1.01 1.60 14.80
CA ALA A 15 0.57 0.42 15.54
C ALA A 15 1.21 -0.85 15.00
N ASP A 16 1.37 -0.93 13.68
CA ASP A 16 1.75 -2.18 13.03
C ASP A 16 3.07 -2.06 12.29
N VAL A 17 3.96 -1.21 12.78
CA VAL A 17 5.22 -0.98 12.11
C VAL A 17 6.02 -2.26 11.94
N GLY A 18 5.92 -3.18 12.89
CA GLY A 18 6.63 -4.45 12.80
C GLY A 18 6.16 -5.32 11.65
N SER A 19 4.92 -5.15 11.21
CA SER A 19 4.37 -5.92 10.10
C SER A 19 4.85 -5.43 8.74
N LEU A 20 5.61 -4.34 8.72
CA LEU A 20 6.18 -3.78 7.50
C LEU A 20 7.68 -4.00 7.40
N GLN A 21 8.20 -4.99 8.09
CA GLN A 21 9.60 -5.30 8.02
C GLN A 21 9.98 -5.82 6.65
N LYS A 22 11.23 -5.62 6.28
CA LYS A 22 11.75 -6.10 5.01
C LYS A 22 11.52 -7.61 4.86
N GLY A 23 11.20 -8.02 3.65
CA GLY A 23 10.98 -9.42 3.36
C GLY A 23 9.54 -9.88 3.46
N THR A 24 8.66 -9.05 4.00
CA THR A 24 7.25 -9.42 4.03
C THR A 24 6.57 -9.00 2.73
N ILE A 25 5.56 -9.76 2.33
CA ILE A 25 4.78 -9.42 1.11
C ILE A 25 4.14 -8.05 1.25
N ARG A 26 3.64 -7.74 2.43
CA ARG A 26 3.02 -6.44 2.68
C ARG A 26 4.00 -5.30 2.43
N ARG A 27 5.22 -5.44 2.92
CA ARG A 27 6.26 -4.44 2.71
C ARG A 27 6.61 -4.32 1.22
N GLU A 28 6.72 -5.45 0.53
CA GLU A 28 7.05 -5.45 -0.89
C GLU A 28 5.98 -4.74 -1.71
N ILE A 29 4.72 -4.97 -1.39
CA ILE A 29 3.62 -4.30 -2.09
C ILE A 29 3.65 -2.80 -1.81
N LEU A 30 3.92 -2.42 -0.58
CA LEU A 30 4.02 -1.00 -0.24
C LEU A 30 5.16 -0.34 -1.00
N GLU A 31 6.32 -0.98 -1.08
CA GLU A 31 7.45 -0.45 -1.84
C GLU A 31 7.13 -0.33 -3.32
N HIS A 32 6.41 -1.31 -3.86
CA HIS A 32 5.97 -1.24 -5.26
C HIS A 32 5.09 -0.01 -5.48
N LEU A 33 4.17 0.24 -4.56
CA LEU A 33 3.29 1.40 -4.65
C LEU A 33 4.08 2.71 -4.53
N LEU A 34 5.11 2.73 -3.70
CA LEU A 34 5.95 3.92 -3.57
C LEU A 34 6.73 4.19 -4.85
N ASP A 35 7.20 3.15 -5.51
CA ASP A 35 8.03 3.30 -6.72
C ASP A 35 7.20 3.50 -7.98
N ARG A 36 6.09 2.79 -8.10
CA ARG A 36 5.29 2.77 -9.33
C ARG A 36 3.97 3.51 -9.20
N CYS A 37 3.60 3.89 -7.98
CA CYS A 37 2.35 4.58 -7.66
C CYS A 37 1.11 3.72 -7.82
N SER A 38 1.22 2.52 -8.36
CA SER A 38 0.05 1.65 -8.55
C SER A 38 0.48 0.19 -8.60
N ILE A 39 -0.50 -0.69 -8.37
CA ILE A 39 -0.30 -2.13 -8.51
C ILE A 39 -1.61 -2.79 -8.92
N THR A 40 -1.52 -3.82 -9.75
CA THR A 40 -2.67 -4.65 -10.13
C THR A 40 -2.46 -6.06 -9.58
N SER A 41 -3.55 -6.85 -9.60
CA SER A 41 -3.44 -8.27 -9.19
C SER A 41 -2.45 -9.03 -10.04
N LEU A 42 -2.43 -8.74 -11.34
CA LEU A 42 -1.52 -9.42 -12.25
C LEU A 42 -0.07 -9.09 -11.94
N GLU A 43 0.21 -7.82 -11.67
CA GLU A 43 1.56 -7.41 -11.28
C GLU A 43 1.98 -8.04 -9.97
N ALA A 44 1.06 -8.06 -9.00
CA ALA A 44 1.37 -8.66 -7.70
C ALA A 44 1.68 -10.14 -7.83
N LEU A 45 0.92 -10.84 -8.66
CA LEU A 45 1.16 -12.25 -8.89
C LEU A 45 2.49 -12.48 -9.61
N GLY A 46 2.75 -11.71 -10.67
CA GLY A 46 3.94 -11.90 -11.49
C GLY A 46 5.23 -11.52 -10.80
N VAL A 47 5.22 -10.47 -9.99
CA VAL A 47 6.44 -9.97 -9.35
C VAL A 47 6.64 -10.59 -7.97
N TYR A 48 5.58 -10.71 -7.18
CA TYR A 48 5.68 -11.11 -5.78
C TYR A 48 5.07 -12.47 -5.49
N GLY A 49 4.45 -13.09 -6.49
CA GLY A 49 3.87 -14.41 -6.33
C GLY A 49 2.63 -14.46 -5.44
N THR A 50 1.98 -13.33 -5.21
CA THR A 50 0.82 -13.31 -4.33
C THR A 50 -0.47 -13.20 -5.13
N GLN A 51 -1.46 -14.01 -4.75
CA GLN A 51 -2.80 -13.94 -5.31
C GLN A 51 -3.73 -13.12 -4.40
N ARG A 52 -3.17 -12.57 -3.32
CA ARG A 52 -3.97 -11.89 -2.30
C ARG A 52 -3.63 -10.41 -2.18
N VAL A 53 -3.40 -9.76 -3.31
CA VAL A 53 -3.05 -8.34 -3.26
C VAL A 53 -4.16 -7.52 -2.60
N ALA A 54 -5.43 -7.85 -2.85
CA ALA A 54 -6.54 -7.11 -2.26
C ALA A 54 -6.50 -7.16 -0.73
N ALA A 55 -6.14 -8.32 -0.16
CA ALA A 55 -6.01 -8.43 1.28
C ALA A 55 -4.87 -7.57 1.81
N ARG A 56 -3.75 -7.55 1.10
CA ARG A 56 -2.62 -6.71 1.51
C ARG A 56 -2.98 -5.24 1.42
N ILE A 57 -3.73 -4.85 0.39
CA ILE A 57 -4.21 -3.48 0.25
C ILE A 57 -5.11 -3.09 1.43
N MET A 58 -6.02 -3.98 1.82
CA MET A 58 -6.88 -3.70 2.96
C MET A 58 -6.09 -3.52 4.24
N GLU A 59 -5.06 -4.33 4.44
CA GLU A 59 -4.21 -4.21 5.61
C GLU A 59 -3.46 -2.88 5.63
N LEU A 60 -2.93 -2.47 4.47
CA LEU A 60 -2.25 -1.19 4.38
C LEU A 60 -3.21 -0.04 4.64
N ARG A 61 -4.44 -0.13 4.12
CA ARG A 61 -5.45 0.90 4.40
C ARG A 61 -5.76 1.00 5.88
N SER A 62 -5.83 -0.14 6.57
CA SER A 62 -6.12 -0.13 7.99
C SER A 62 -4.99 0.51 8.80
N MET A 63 -3.79 0.55 8.24
CA MET A 63 -2.65 1.20 8.86
C MET A 63 -2.58 2.69 8.54
N GLY A 64 -3.50 3.19 7.73
CA GLY A 64 -3.54 4.60 7.37
C GLY A 64 -2.98 4.95 6.01
N VAL A 65 -2.56 3.96 5.23
CA VAL A 65 -2.08 4.20 3.87
C VAL A 65 -3.28 4.47 2.97
N GLU A 66 -3.27 5.58 2.26
CA GLU A 66 -4.40 5.97 1.41
C GLU A 66 -4.21 5.41 0.01
N ILE A 67 -5.01 4.41 -0.30
CA ILE A 67 -4.96 3.72 -1.58
C ILE A 67 -6.35 3.73 -2.18
N THR A 68 -6.46 4.21 -3.42
CA THR A 68 -7.74 4.21 -4.13
C THR A 68 -7.81 3.01 -5.06
N SER A 69 -9.03 2.57 -5.34
CA SER A 69 -9.27 1.49 -6.28
C SER A 69 -9.82 2.09 -7.58
N ASP A 70 -9.16 1.80 -8.68
CA ASP A 70 -9.57 2.28 -10.00
C ASP A 70 -9.97 1.07 -10.83
N ARG A 71 -11.25 0.99 -11.18
CA ARG A 71 -11.77 -0.13 -11.96
C ARG A 71 -11.55 0.13 -13.44
N ARG A 72 -10.95 -0.84 -14.10
CA ARG A 72 -10.58 -0.72 -15.50
C ARG A 72 -10.96 -1.96 -16.27
N SER A 73 -10.89 -1.84 -17.61
CA SER A 73 -11.08 -2.97 -18.52
C SER A 73 -9.89 -3.02 -19.45
N ASP A 74 -9.42 -4.23 -19.77
CA ASP A 74 -8.35 -4.38 -20.76
C ASP A 74 -8.93 -4.38 -22.18
N SER A 75 -8.07 -4.56 -23.17
CA SER A 75 -8.46 -4.54 -24.58
C SER A 75 -9.42 -5.65 -24.94
N MET A 76 -9.49 -6.70 -24.13
CA MET A 76 -10.39 -7.83 -24.36
C MET A 76 -11.69 -7.68 -23.57
N GLY A 77 -11.89 -6.56 -22.89
CA GLY A 77 -13.07 -6.33 -22.09
C GLY A 77 -13.02 -6.95 -20.71
N LYS A 78 -11.89 -7.56 -20.33
CA LYS A 78 -11.75 -8.16 -19.02
C LYS A 78 -11.54 -7.09 -17.97
N ARG A 79 -12.32 -7.16 -16.89
CA ARG A 79 -12.27 -6.15 -15.84
C ARG A 79 -11.17 -6.47 -14.84
N TYR A 80 -10.54 -5.41 -14.34
CA TYR A 80 -9.53 -5.54 -13.30
C TYR A 80 -9.51 -4.26 -12.46
N VAL A 81 -8.83 -4.32 -11.31
CA VAL A 81 -8.69 -3.17 -10.42
C VAL A 81 -7.22 -2.77 -10.38
N LYS A 82 -6.99 -1.46 -10.52
CA LYS A 82 -5.66 -0.89 -10.32
C LYS A 82 -5.70 -0.11 -9.02
N TYR A 83 -4.82 -0.47 -8.09
CA TYR A 83 -4.72 0.19 -6.79
C TYR A 83 -3.69 1.31 -6.90
N LEU A 84 -4.07 2.50 -6.46
CA LEU A 84 -3.26 3.70 -6.64
C LEU A 84 -2.94 4.32 -5.29
N LEU A 85 -1.66 4.51 -5.01
CA LEU A 85 -1.23 5.18 -3.80
C LEU A 85 -1.40 6.68 -3.97
N ARG A 86 -1.93 7.33 -2.95
CA ARG A 86 -2.09 8.78 -2.96
C ARG A 86 -0.69 9.43 -2.97
N PRO A 87 -0.38 10.27 -3.97
CA PRO A 87 0.98 10.82 -4.10
C PRO A 87 1.44 11.62 -2.90
N GLY A 88 0.51 12.28 -2.21
CA GLY A 88 0.85 13.10 -1.06
C GLY A 88 1.43 12.34 0.11
N GLN A 89 1.31 11.02 0.12
CA GLN A 89 1.83 10.21 1.23
C GLN A 89 3.21 9.63 0.97
N VAL A 90 3.70 9.72 -0.25
CA VAL A 90 4.94 9.02 -0.61
C VAL A 90 6.11 9.39 0.28
N ARG A 91 6.37 10.70 0.41
CA ARG A 91 7.51 11.16 1.21
C ARG A 91 7.40 10.70 2.67
N ARG A 92 6.22 10.84 3.24
CA ARG A 92 6.01 10.47 4.65
C ARG A 92 6.25 8.98 4.87
N ILE A 93 5.70 8.17 3.99
CA ILE A 93 5.86 6.73 4.13
C ILE A 93 7.31 6.33 3.97
N ARG A 94 8.02 6.91 3.00
CA ARG A 94 9.44 6.62 2.81
C ARG A 94 10.25 6.98 4.05
N THR A 95 9.95 8.11 4.67
CA THR A 95 10.65 8.53 5.88
C THR A 95 10.41 7.54 7.01
N LEU A 96 9.17 7.09 7.19
CA LEU A 96 8.85 6.15 8.24
C LEU A 96 9.50 4.79 8.01
N LEU A 97 9.56 4.33 6.76
CA LEU A 97 10.24 3.08 6.45
C LEU A 97 11.73 3.16 6.70
N LYS A 98 12.33 4.30 6.43
CA LYS A 98 13.74 4.50 6.74
C LYS A 98 14.01 4.35 8.23
N ARG A 99 13.14 4.91 9.05
CA ARG A 99 13.27 4.77 10.51
C ARG A 99 13.13 3.32 10.94
N LEU A 100 12.19 2.62 10.33
CA LEU A 100 11.98 1.22 10.65
C LEU A 100 13.20 0.38 10.30
N ASP A 101 13.85 0.70 9.19
CA ASP A 101 14.97 -0.06 8.67
C ASP A 101 16.31 0.27 9.36
N SER A 102 16.38 1.37 10.08
CA SER A 102 17.62 1.80 10.70
C SER A 102 17.92 1.16 12.05
#